data_2985c4998a781203195c804b5dfafe23
#
_entry.id   2985c4998a781203195c804b5dfafe23
#
_cell.length_a   1.000
_cell.length_b   1.000
_cell.length_c   1.000
_cell.angle_alpha   90.00
_cell.angle_beta   90.00
_cell.angle_gamma   90.00
#
_symmetry.space_group_name_H-M   'P 1'
#
loop_
_entity.id
_entity.type
_entity.pdbx_description
1 polymer ?
#
loop_
_entity_poly.entity_id
_entity_poly.type
_entity_poly.pdbx_seq_one_letter_code
_entity_poly.pdbx_strand_id
1 'polypeptide(L)'
;MKSKLRTVFLKQECVTRSVFICLGLVALIGAIVILCDGYKGAYLGPSAIIASYSFIVDIVFAYLAVSSLGREFQNRTINMIRVSSLSGCEVILRKLLSFLVLSIVAATILVLELAFYKYSVQHVDFPLWDYIRNIYIDFLLYGAFIYMISSLLVLFVKNTLTAFVTAYFGVTGMTFFTLYLASLGDTMTKLMTYVPFSFMRAVFTSGQEFFNLREAFVLFVWTTVLLLFMPTIYEKRAFV
;
A
#
# COMPACT_ATOMS: atom_id res chain seq x y z
N MET A 1 6.77 18.93 -24.74
CA MET A 1 6.34 17.53 -24.84
C MET A 1 6.46 16.77 -23.53
N LYS A 2 7.56 16.90 -22.76
CA LYS A 2 7.74 16.18 -21.46
C LYS A 2 6.68 16.51 -20.37
N SER A 3 6.12 17.73 -20.32
CA SER A 3 5.09 18.09 -19.32
C SER A 3 3.72 17.44 -19.59
N LYS A 4 3.32 17.33 -20.87
CA LYS A 4 2.06 16.65 -21.25
C LYS A 4 2.07 15.16 -20.95
N LEU A 5 3.22 14.48 -21.07
CA LEU A 5 3.38 13.08 -20.70
C LEU A 5 3.23 12.85 -19.18
N ARG A 6 3.68 13.81 -18.34
CA ARG A 6 3.51 13.71 -16.88
C ARG A 6 2.04 13.66 -16.46
N THR A 7 1.21 14.54 -17.03
CA THR A 7 -0.23 14.60 -16.72
C THR A 7 -0.99 13.38 -17.25
N VAL A 8 -0.56 12.78 -18.36
CA VAL A 8 -1.19 11.59 -18.92
C VAL A 8 -1.00 10.38 -18.00
N PHE A 9 0.21 10.13 -17.47
CA PHE A 9 0.45 9.03 -16.54
C PHE A 9 -0.37 9.15 -15.27
N LEU A 10 -0.36 10.31 -14.61
CA LEU A 10 -1.18 10.56 -13.42
C LEU A 10 -2.67 10.33 -13.68
N LYS A 11 -3.18 10.82 -14.82
CA LYS A 11 -4.59 10.65 -15.17
C LYS A 11 -4.93 9.17 -15.44
N GLN A 12 -4.07 8.44 -16.12
CA GLN A 12 -4.28 7.02 -16.42
C GLN A 12 -4.21 6.13 -15.17
N GLU A 13 -3.41 6.48 -14.18
CA GLU A 13 -3.24 5.69 -12.96
C GLU A 13 -4.24 6.07 -11.86
N CYS A 14 -4.49 7.37 -11.65
CA CYS A 14 -5.32 7.85 -10.53
C CYS A 14 -6.80 8.04 -10.90
N VAL A 15 -7.14 8.25 -12.18
CA VAL A 15 -8.50 8.57 -12.61
C VAL A 15 -9.09 7.41 -13.42
N THR A 16 -9.13 6.23 -12.84
CA THR A 16 -9.78 5.05 -13.45
C THR A 16 -11.00 4.61 -12.64
N ARG A 17 -11.99 4.00 -13.30
CA ARG A 17 -13.17 3.47 -12.62
C ARG A 17 -12.80 2.51 -11.48
N SER A 18 -11.78 1.67 -11.70
CA SER A 18 -11.29 0.74 -10.68
C SER A 18 -10.79 1.45 -9.42
N VAL A 19 -10.06 2.57 -9.57
CA VAL A 19 -9.57 3.35 -8.43
C VAL A 19 -10.73 3.94 -7.64
N PHE A 20 -11.71 4.53 -8.32
CA PHE A 20 -12.88 5.09 -7.63
C PHE A 20 -13.71 4.03 -6.91
N ILE A 21 -13.92 2.86 -7.52
CA ILE A 21 -14.62 1.74 -6.87
C ILE A 21 -13.82 1.27 -5.65
N CYS A 22 -12.51 1.08 -5.77
CA CYS A 22 -11.65 0.65 -4.68
C CYS A 22 -11.63 1.63 -3.51
N LEU A 23 -11.44 2.92 -3.78
CA LEU A 23 -11.47 3.95 -2.74
C LEU A 23 -12.87 4.11 -2.11
N GLY A 24 -13.92 3.98 -2.92
CA GLY A 24 -15.29 3.96 -2.44
C GLY A 24 -15.59 2.78 -1.51
N LEU A 25 -15.09 1.58 -1.81
CA LEU A 25 -15.21 0.41 -0.94
C LEU A 25 -14.48 0.62 0.39
N VAL A 26 -13.27 1.19 0.34
CA VAL A 26 -12.48 1.49 1.53
C VAL A 26 -13.24 2.47 2.43
N ALA A 27 -13.71 3.59 1.87
CA ALA A 27 -14.51 4.59 2.61
C ALA A 27 -15.81 4.00 3.17
N LEU A 28 -16.50 3.15 2.42
CA LEU A 28 -17.76 2.54 2.86
C LEU A 28 -17.55 1.65 4.09
N ILE A 29 -16.47 0.88 4.13
CA ILE A 29 -16.20 -0.02 5.25
C ILE A 29 -15.83 0.75 6.52
N GLY A 30 -15.00 1.79 6.42
CA GLY A 30 -14.73 2.66 7.56
C GLY A 30 -16.00 3.32 8.10
N ALA A 31 -16.84 3.84 7.20
CA ALA A 31 -18.14 4.41 7.58
C ALA A 31 -19.07 3.39 8.26
N ILE A 32 -19.13 2.14 7.78
CA ILE A 32 -19.93 1.07 8.40
C ILE A 32 -19.44 0.81 9.83
N VAL A 33 -18.12 0.72 10.05
CA VAL A 33 -17.54 0.47 11.38
C VAL A 33 -17.94 1.60 12.35
N ILE A 34 -17.83 2.85 11.91
CA ILE A 34 -18.21 4.03 12.70
C ILE A 34 -19.71 4.01 13.04
N LEU A 35 -20.55 3.69 12.06
CA LEU A 35 -22.01 3.60 12.28
C LEU A 35 -22.36 2.45 13.24
N CYS A 36 -21.71 1.32 13.15
CA CYS A 36 -21.92 0.20 14.06
C CYS A 36 -21.52 0.56 15.50
N ASP A 37 -20.44 1.29 15.69
CA ASP A 37 -19.99 1.75 17.00
C ASP A 37 -20.98 2.78 17.58
N GLY A 38 -21.36 3.78 16.80
CA GLY A 38 -22.33 4.81 17.21
C GLY A 38 -23.71 4.26 17.54
N TYR A 39 -24.20 3.25 16.79
CA TYR A 39 -25.54 2.69 16.99
C TYR A 39 -25.63 1.69 18.16
N LYS A 40 -24.57 0.87 18.35
CA LYS A 40 -24.58 -0.18 19.38
C LYS A 40 -23.87 0.18 20.68
N GLY A 41 -23.21 1.34 20.75
CA GLY A 41 -22.39 1.73 21.90
C GLY A 41 -21.25 0.74 22.18
N ALA A 42 -20.68 0.13 21.12
CA ALA A 42 -19.73 -0.96 21.24
C ALA A 42 -18.35 -0.51 21.73
N TYR A 43 -18.09 0.80 21.80
CA TYR A 43 -16.82 1.41 22.24
C TYR A 43 -15.57 0.78 21.57
N LEU A 44 -15.63 0.64 20.25
CA LEU A 44 -14.57 0.00 19.49
C LEU A 44 -13.24 0.79 19.49
N GLY A 45 -13.32 2.10 19.70
CA GLY A 45 -12.15 2.98 19.71
C GLY A 45 -11.55 3.26 18.32
N PRO A 46 -10.63 4.23 18.21
CA PRO A 46 -10.01 4.61 16.93
C PRO A 46 -9.15 3.50 16.33
N SER A 47 -8.52 2.65 17.15
CA SER A 47 -7.70 1.52 16.71
C SER A 47 -8.51 0.48 15.92
N ALA A 48 -9.76 0.22 16.29
CA ALA A 48 -10.61 -0.71 15.54
C ALA A 48 -10.99 -0.17 14.16
N ILE A 49 -11.24 1.15 14.05
CA ILE A 49 -11.51 1.82 12.78
C ILE A 49 -10.27 1.72 11.88
N ILE A 50 -9.08 2.07 12.42
CA ILE A 50 -7.82 1.98 11.69
C ILE A 50 -7.56 0.55 11.21
N ALA A 51 -7.71 -0.45 12.09
CA ALA A 51 -7.48 -1.84 11.74
C ALA A 51 -8.41 -2.34 10.63
N SER A 52 -9.71 -2.05 10.75
CA SER A 52 -10.71 -2.48 9.75
C SER A 52 -10.49 -1.79 8.41
N TYR A 53 -10.22 -0.50 8.41
CA TYR A 53 -9.90 0.29 7.23
C TYR A 53 -8.63 -0.24 6.55
N SER A 54 -7.56 -0.41 7.31
CA SER A 54 -6.25 -0.84 6.82
C SER A 54 -6.26 -2.24 6.25
N PHE A 55 -7.08 -3.15 6.81
CA PHE A 55 -7.26 -4.49 6.25
C PHE A 55 -7.78 -4.45 4.80
N ILE A 56 -8.73 -3.58 4.51
CA ILE A 56 -9.25 -3.43 3.15
C ILE A 56 -8.27 -2.68 2.26
N VAL A 57 -7.58 -1.67 2.80
CA VAL A 57 -6.53 -0.95 2.07
C VAL A 57 -5.41 -1.90 1.62
N ASP A 58 -5.02 -2.88 2.44
CA ASP A 58 -4.01 -3.87 2.07
C ASP A 58 -4.39 -4.61 0.77
N ILE A 59 -5.63 -5.09 0.69
CA ILE A 59 -6.15 -5.77 -0.52
C ILE A 59 -6.19 -4.80 -1.71
N VAL A 60 -6.70 -3.59 -1.49
CA VAL A 60 -6.85 -2.56 -2.52
C VAL A 60 -5.49 -2.11 -3.05
N PHE A 61 -4.53 -1.88 -2.17
CA PHE A 61 -3.18 -1.47 -2.57
C PHE A 61 -2.47 -2.56 -3.36
N ALA A 62 -2.55 -3.82 -2.95
CA ALA A 62 -2.00 -4.93 -3.72
C ALA A 62 -2.64 -5.00 -5.12
N TYR A 63 -3.96 -4.86 -5.22
CA TYR A 63 -4.67 -4.88 -6.50
C TYR A 63 -4.29 -3.69 -7.39
N LEU A 64 -4.29 -2.48 -6.87
CA LEU A 64 -3.97 -1.27 -7.64
C LEU A 64 -2.50 -1.25 -8.08
N ALA A 65 -1.58 -1.68 -7.21
CA ALA A 65 -0.16 -1.79 -7.52
C ALA A 65 0.11 -2.77 -8.66
N VAL A 66 -0.50 -3.96 -8.59
CA VAL A 66 -0.39 -4.96 -9.66
C VAL A 66 -1.04 -4.46 -10.94
N SER A 67 -2.23 -3.83 -10.85
CA SER A 67 -2.96 -3.32 -12.00
C SER A 67 -2.23 -2.20 -12.73
N SER A 68 -1.45 -1.38 -12.02
CA SER A 68 -0.69 -0.27 -12.60
C SER A 68 0.29 -0.74 -13.67
N LEU A 69 1.09 -1.76 -13.38
CA LEU A 69 2.05 -2.31 -14.34
C LEU A 69 1.44 -3.43 -15.20
N GLY A 70 0.56 -4.23 -14.62
CA GLY A 70 -0.05 -5.40 -15.27
C GLY A 70 -0.90 -5.04 -16.49
N ARG A 71 -1.59 -3.90 -16.47
CA ARG A 71 -2.34 -3.40 -17.63
C ARG A 71 -1.47 -3.12 -18.84
N GLU A 72 -0.22 -2.72 -18.65
CA GLU A 72 0.72 -2.49 -19.76
C GLU A 72 1.08 -3.78 -20.46
N PHE A 73 1.25 -4.87 -19.71
CA PHE A 73 1.47 -6.19 -20.29
C PHE A 73 0.23 -6.72 -20.99
N GLN A 74 -0.95 -6.61 -20.37
CA GLN A 74 -2.21 -7.09 -20.95
C GLN A 74 -2.61 -6.34 -22.23
N ASN A 75 -2.45 -5.00 -22.22
CA ASN A 75 -2.80 -4.15 -23.35
C ASN A 75 -1.69 -4.04 -24.40
N ARG A 76 -0.57 -4.73 -24.22
CA ARG A 76 0.63 -4.64 -25.07
C ARG A 76 1.18 -3.21 -25.23
N THR A 77 0.79 -2.29 -24.34
CA THR A 77 1.25 -0.89 -24.36
C THR A 77 2.70 -0.75 -23.93
N ILE A 78 3.28 -1.80 -23.35
CA ILE A 78 4.71 -1.89 -23.05
C ILE A 78 5.59 -1.65 -24.30
N ASN A 79 5.12 -2.06 -25.47
CA ASN A 79 5.82 -1.80 -26.74
C ASN A 79 5.82 -0.32 -27.09
N MET A 80 4.77 0.43 -26.76
CA MET A 80 4.72 1.88 -26.95
C MET A 80 5.69 2.59 -25.99
N ILE A 81 5.84 2.09 -24.77
CA ILE A 81 6.82 2.62 -23.82
C ILE A 81 8.24 2.35 -24.31
N ARG A 82 8.50 1.19 -24.91
CA ARG A 82 9.78 0.84 -25.52
C ARG A 82 10.19 1.79 -26.65
N VAL A 83 9.24 2.21 -27.48
CA VAL A 83 9.48 3.18 -28.57
C VAL A 83 9.58 4.61 -28.05
N SER A 84 9.06 4.87 -26.86
CA SER A 84 9.24 6.16 -26.19
C SER A 84 10.67 6.32 -25.67
N SER A 85 11.17 7.56 -25.64
CA SER A 85 12.50 7.89 -25.10
C SER A 85 12.59 7.81 -23.57
N LEU A 86 11.68 7.08 -22.90
CA LEU A 86 11.62 6.96 -21.44
C LEU A 86 12.53 5.82 -20.98
N SER A 87 13.39 6.08 -20.00
CA SER A 87 14.16 5.05 -19.33
C SER A 87 13.27 4.22 -18.39
N GLY A 88 13.67 2.96 -18.12
CA GLY A 88 12.96 2.12 -17.15
C GLY A 88 12.83 2.78 -15.78
N CYS A 89 13.86 3.52 -15.36
CA CYS A 89 13.84 4.28 -14.12
C CYS A 89 12.75 5.37 -14.11
N GLU A 90 12.62 6.12 -15.21
CA GLU A 90 11.58 7.16 -15.31
C GLU A 90 10.17 6.56 -15.27
N VAL A 91 9.95 5.40 -15.89
CA VAL A 91 8.64 4.72 -15.87
C VAL A 91 8.29 4.29 -14.45
N ILE A 92 9.20 3.58 -13.78
CA ILE A 92 8.98 3.09 -12.42
C ILE A 92 8.76 4.24 -11.43
N LEU A 93 9.59 5.29 -11.48
CA LEU A 93 9.44 6.45 -10.61
C LEU A 93 8.11 7.18 -10.81
N ARG A 94 7.68 7.37 -12.05
CA ARG A 94 6.40 8.04 -12.33
C ARG A 94 5.22 7.25 -11.81
N LYS A 95 5.23 5.94 -11.99
CA LYS A 95 4.19 5.05 -11.49
C LYS A 95 4.19 4.97 -9.96
N LEU A 96 5.36 4.90 -9.34
CA LEU A 96 5.49 4.98 -7.89
C LEU A 96 4.92 6.30 -7.36
N LEU A 97 5.27 7.44 -7.95
CA LEU A 97 4.73 8.74 -7.55
C LEU A 97 3.20 8.81 -7.70
N SER A 98 2.66 8.26 -8.79
CA SER A 98 1.20 8.18 -8.97
C SER A 98 0.55 7.32 -7.89
N PHE A 99 1.19 6.21 -7.51
CA PHE A 99 0.71 5.34 -6.45
C PHE A 99 0.79 5.99 -5.07
N LEU A 100 1.85 6.77 -4.79
CA LEU A 100 1.94 7.57 -3.56
C LEU A 100 0.83 8.62 -3.45
N VAL A 101 0.41 9.22 -4.56
CA VAL A 101 -0.78 10.09 -4.57
C VAL A 101 -2.03 9.32 -4.15
N LEU A 102 -2.22 8.09 -4.63
CA LEU A 102 -3.35 7.24 -4.20
C LEU A 102 -3.24 6.88 -2.70
N SER A 103 -2.04 6.63 -2.20
CA SER A 103 -1.80 6.38 -0.77
C SER A 103 -2.18 7.60 0.08
N ILE A 104 -1.84 8.81 -0.38
CA ILE A 104 -2.26 10.07 0.30
C ILE A 104 -3.77 10.21 0.29
N VAL A 105 -4.45 9.91 -0.82
CA VAL A 105 -5.91 9.98 -0.90
C VAL A 105 -6.55 8.98 0.07
N ALA A 106 -6.06 7.74 0.12
CA ALA A 106 -6.56 6.74 1.07
C ALA A 106 -6.32 7.17 2.52
N ALA A 107 -5.13 7.69 2.85
CA ALA A 107 -4.84 8.25 4.18
C ALA A 107 -5.79 9.40 4.53
N THR A 108 -6.08 10.29 3.56
CA THR A 108 -7.01 11.41 3.77
C THR A 108 -8.42 10.94 4.08
N ILE A 109 -8.90 9.90 3.40
CA ILE A 109 -10.23 9.30 3.68
C ILE A 109 -10.27 8.80 5.14
N LEU A 110 -9.26 8.04 5.58
CA LEU A 110 -9.18 7.55 6.96
C LEU A 110 -9.14 8.70 7.98
N VAL A 111 -8.37 9.74 7.71
CA VAL A 111 -8.30 10.94 8.57
C VAL A 111 -9.65 11.61 8.68
N LEU A 112 -10.41 11.75 7.58
CA LEU A 112 -11.76 12.30 7.58
C LEU A 112 -12.73 11.43 8.38
N GLU A 113 -12.64 10.11 8.26
CA GLU A 113 -13.43 9.17 9.04
C GLU A 113 -13.14 9.26 10.55
N LEU A 114 -11.84 9.33 10.93
CA LEU A 114 -11.47 9.51 12.33
C LEU A 114 -11.87 10.88 12.88
N ALA A 115 -11.79 11.94 12.08
CA ALA A 115 -12.28 13.25 12.46
C ALA A 115 -13.82 13.22 12.66
N PHE A 116 -14.54 12.60 11.72
CA PHE A 116 -15.98 12.42 11.86
C PHE A 116 -16.32 11.59 13.11
N TYR A 117 -15.61 10.50 13.36
CA TYR A 117 -15.77 9.67 14.55
C TYR A 117 -15.58 10.49 15.83
N LYS A 118 -14.48 11.26 15.94
CA LYS A 118 -14.19 12.09 17.10
C LYS A 118 -15.28 13.11 17.41
N TYR A 119 -15.82 13.77 16.37
CA TYR A 119 -16.78 14.86 16.56
C TYR A 119 -18.24 14.41 16.61
N SER A 120 -18.57 13.25 16.06
CA SER A 120 -19.97 12.75 15.97
C SER A 120 -20.29 11.69 17.01
N VAL A 121 -19.32 10.86 17.39
CA VAL A 121 -19.48 9.82 18.43
C VAL A 121 -18.83 10.34 19.71
N GLN A 122 -19.57 11.07 20.50
CA GLN A 122 -19.17 12.03 21.55
C GLN A 122 -18.32 11.51 22.74
N HIS A 123 -17.76 10.31 22.73
CA HIS A 123 -17.23 9.74 23.97
C HIS A 123 -15.74 9.32 23.92
N VAL A 124 -15.04 9.53 22.83
CA VAL A 124 -13.64 9.08 22.72
C VAL A 124 -12.74 10.28 22.46
N ASP A 125 -12.04 10.72 23.50
CA ASP A 125 -10.98 11.72 23.33
C ASP A 125 -9.65 11.04 23.01
N PHE A 126 -9.09 11.37 21.85
CA PHE A 126 -7.79 10.92 21.39
C PHE A 126 -7.03 12.04 20.67
N PRO A 127 -5.68 12.00 20.65
CA PRO A 127 -4.85 13.06 20.06
C PRO A 127 -4.88 12.99 18.53
N LEU A 128 -5.90 13.54 17.90
CA LEU A 128 -6.16 13.46 16.46
C LEU A 128 -4.94 13.90 15.62
N TRP A 129 -4.17 14.91 16.08
CA TRP A 129 -3.00 15.40 15.36
C TRP A 129 -1.87 14.38 15.24
N ASP A 130 -1.62 13.60 16.29
CA ASP A 130 -0.63 12.54 16.28
C ASP A 130 -1.06 11.40 15.35
N TYR A 131 -2.36 11.09 15.35
CA TYR A 131 -2.95 10.12 14.41
C TYR A 131 -2.81 10.58 12.97
N ILE A 132 -3.13 11.83 12.64
CA ILE A 132 -2.99 12.37 11.29
C ILE A 132 -1.57 12.22 10.78
N ARG A 133 -0.59 12.68 11.55
CA ARG A 133 0.83 12.60 11.16
C ARG A 133 1.26 11.15 10.89
N ASN A 134 0.95 10.25 11.79
CA ASN A 134 1.38 8.86 11.71
C ASN A 134 0.68 8.12 10.56
N ILE A 135 -0.61 8.33 10.36
CA ILE A 135 -1.37 7.74 9.24
C ILE A 135 -0.74 8.10 7.89
N TYR A 136 -0.42 9.36 7.65
CA TYR A 136 0.21 9.75 6.38
C TYR A 136 1.58 9.10 6.18
N ILE A 137 2.41 9.05 7.22
CA ILE A 137 3.73 8.42 7.17
C ILE A 137 3.58 6.91 6.86
N ASP A 138 2.72 6.24 7.58
CA ASP A 138 2.51 4.79 7.47
C ASP A 138 1.95 4.41 6.10
N PHE A 139 0.95 5.13 5.61
CA PHE A 139 0.36 4.87 4.30
C PHE A 139 1.33 5.13 3.15
N LEU A 140 2.19 6.15 3.27
CA LEU A 140 3.22 6.43 2.27
C LEU A 140 4.28 5.33 2.24
N LEU A 141 4.81 4.95 3.40
CA LEU A 141 5.85 3.92 3.50
C LEU A 141 5.33 2.55 3.08
N TYR A 142 4.16 2.18 3.62
CA TYR A 142 3.50 0.93 3.28
C TYR A 142 3.13 0.86 1.80
N GLY A 143 2.50 1.91 1.28
CA GLY A 143 2.11 2.00 -0.12
C GLY A 143 3.31 1.89 -1.06
N ALA A 144 4.40 2.60 -0.77
CA ALA A 144 5.63 2.51 -1.55
C ALA A 144 6.19 1.08 -1.56
N PHE A 145 6.26 0.43 -0.41
CA PHE A 145 6.79 -0.92 -0.29
C PHE A 145 5.92 -1.96 -1.03
N ILE A 146 4.60 -1.93 -0.81
CA ILE A 146 3.65 -2.83 -1.50
C ILE A 146 3.69 -2.61 -3.01
N TYR A 147 3.76 -1.35 -3.45
CA TYR A 147 3.89 -1.04 -4.86
C TYR A 147 5.15 -1.69 -5.48
N MET A 148 6.30 -1.58 -4.82
CA MET A 148 7.56 -2.12 -5.34
C MET A 148 7.53 -3.65 -5.41
N ILE A 149 7.05 -4.32 -4.36
CA ILE A 149 6.94 -5.80 -4.36
C ILE A 149 5.93 -6.27 -5.40
N SER A 150 4.76 -5.68 -5.45
CA SER A 150 3.72 -6.05 -6.41
C SER A 150 4.16 -5.85 -7.84
N SER A 151 4.84 -4.74 -8.12
CA SER A 151 5.41 -4.45 -9.44
C SER A 151 6.49 -5.45 -9.83
N LEU A 152 7.35 -5.85 -8.88
CA LEU A 152 8.35 -6.89 -9.10
C LEU A 152 7.68 -8.22 -9.50
N LEU A 153 6.65 -8.63 -8.78
CA LEU A 153 5.91 -9.86 -9.09
C LEU A 153 5.26 -9.81 -10.48
N VAL A 154 4.70 -8.67 -10.88
CA VAL A 154 4.14 -8.48 -12.24
C VAL A 154 5.20 -8.72 -13.31
N LEU A 155 6.42 -8.23 -13.12
CA LEU A 155 7.51 -8.43 -14.08
C LEU A 155 7.91 -9.89 -14.23
N PHE A 156 7.78 -10.70 -13.18
CA PHE A 156 8.07 -12.13 -13.26
C PHE A 156 6.92 -12.94 -13.84
N VAL A 157 5.69 -12.65 -13.44
CA VAL A 157 4.52 -13.47 -13.76
C VAL A 157 3.85 -13.03 -15.07
N LYS A 158 3.95 -11.74 -15.45
CA LYS A 158 3.35 -11.13 -16.65
C LYS A 158 1.81 -11.31 -16.78
N ASN A 159 1.15 -11.80 -15.75
CA ASN A 159 -0.30 -11.98 -15.68
C ASN A 159 -0.82 -11.23 -14.44
N THR A 160 -1.76 -10.31 -14.65
CA THR A 160 -2.26 -9.43 -13.59
C THR A 160 -2.97 -10.19 -12.47
N LEU A 161 -3.84 -11.16 -12.83
CA LEU A 161 -4.58 -11.93 -11.82
C LEU A 161 -3.64 -12.79 -10.98
N THR A 162 -2.78 -13.55 -11.62
CA THR A 162 -1.79 -14.40 -10.93
C THR A 162 -0.84 -13.54 -10.08
N ALA A 163 -0.37 -12.40 -10.60
CA ALA A 163 0.48 -11.49 -9.86
C ALA A 163 -0.23 -10.91 -8.62
N PHE A 164 -1.53 -10.56 -8.73
CA PHE A 164 -2.31 -10.08 -7.60
C PHE A 164 -2.47 -11.17 -6.52
N VAL A 165 -2.88 -12.38 -6.92
CA VAL A 165 -3.02 -13.51 -6.00
C VAL A 165 -1.68 -13.81 -5.32
N THR A 166 -0.57 -13.85 -6.08
CA THR A 166 0.77 -14.08 -5.53
C THR A 166 1.21 -12.94 -4.62
N ALA A 167 0.94 -11.67 -4.96
CA ALA A 167 1.28 -10.52 -4.13
C ALA A 167 0.53 -10.58 -2.80
N TYR A 168 -0.79 -10.74 -2.84
CA TYR A 168 -1.60 -10.73 -1.64
C TYR A 168 -1.31 -11.93 -0.73
N PHE A 169 -1.38 -13.17 -1.26
CA PHE A 169 -1.12 -14.37 -0.47
C PHE A 169 0.37 -14.57 -0.17
N GLY A 170 1.26 -14.14 -1.06
CA GLY A 170 2.71 -14.20 -0.83
C GLY A 170 3.13 -13.29 0.33
N VAL A 171 2.66 -12.05 0.37
CA VAL A 171 2.90 -11.14 1.51
C VAL A 171 2.33 -11.71 2.80
N THR A 172 1.10 -12.27 2.75
CA THR A 172 0.48 -12.94 3.90
C THR A 172 1.30 -14.14 4.37
N GLY A 173 1.69 -15.01 3.45
CA GLY A 173 2.49 -16.19 3.74
C GLY A 173 3.87 -15.83 4.32
N MET A 174 4.52 -14.80 3.77
CA MET A 174 5.79 -14.29 4.31
C MET A 174 5.64 -13.71 5.72
N THR A 175 4.51 -13.09 6.04
CA THR A 175 4.22 -12.62 7.40
C THR A 175 4.14 -13.82 8.37
N PHE A 176 3.38 -14.86 8.05
CA PHE A 176 3.32 -16.05 8.88
C PHE A 176 4.67 -16.77 8.99
N PHE A 177 5.40 -16.86 7.90
CA PHE A 177 6.73 -17.46 7.88
C PHE A 177 7.73 -16.70 8.75
N THR A 178 7.74 -15.37 8.69
CA THR A 178 8.62 -14.54 9.54
C THR A 178 8.25 -14.63 11.01
N LEU A 179 6.95 -14.69 11.35
CA LEU A 179 6.47 -14.91 12.70
C LEU A 179 6.88 -16.30 13.22
N TYR A 180 6.77 -17.33 12.39
CA TYR A 180 7.25 -18.68 12.72
C TYR A 180 8.76 -18.69 13.00
N LEU A 181 9.56 -18.06 12.12
CA LEU A 181 11.01 -17.97 12.35
C LEU A 181 11.33 -17.21 13.64
N ALA A 182 10.61 -16.13 13.94
CA ALA A 182 10.78 -15.38 15.19
C ALA A 182 10.51 -16.25 16.43
N SER A 183 9.57 -17.21 16.35
CA SER A 183 9.27 -18.11 17.46
C SER A 183 10.36 -19.16 17.77
N LEU A 184 11.36 -19.34 16.88
CA LEU A 184 12.42 -20.31 17.05
C LEU A 184 13.51 -19.89 18.06
N GLY A 185 13.54 -18.64 18.51
CA GLY A 185 14.46 -18.16 19.54
C GLY A 185 14.80 -16.68 19.44
N ASP A 186 15.41 -16.14 20.49
CA ASP A 186 15.70 -14.71 20.65
C ASP A 186 16.56 -14.13 19.53
N THR A 187 17.51 -14.89 19.02
CA THR A 187 18.36 -14.44 17.91
C THR A 187 17.56 -14.27 16.63
N MET A 188 16.68 -15.22 16.33
CA MET A 188 15.78 -15.15 15.17
C MET A 188 14.77 -14.02 15.32
N THR A 189 14.21 -13.83 16.50
CA THR A 189 13.33 -12.69 16.81
C THR A 189 14.02 -11.37 16.49
N LYS A 190 15.27 -11.17 16.93
CA LYS A 190 16.06 -9.97 16.63
C LYS A 190 16.31 -9.79 15.13
N LEU A 191 16.62 -10.86 14.40
CA LEU A 191 16.83 -10.79 12.95
C LEU A 191 15.53 -10.44 12.21
N MET A 192 14.41 -11.04 12.61
CA MET A 192 13.12 -10.80 11.97
C MET A 192 12.64 -9.35 12.13
N THR A 193 13.08 -8.62 13.16
CA THR A 193 12.75 -7.17 13.30
C THR A 193 13.27 -6.29 12.17
N TYR A 194 14.20 -6.78 11.34
CA TYR A 194 14.70 -6.08 10.14
C TYR A 194 14.03 -6.56 8.85
N VAL A 195 13.07 -7.47 8.93
CA VAL A 195 12.32 -7.98 7.79
C VAL A 195 10.93 -7.34 7.77
N PRO A 196 10.56 -6.57 6.73
CA PRO A 196 9.28 -5.84 6.69
C PRO A 196 8.06 -6.71 6.95
N PHE A 197 8.07 -7.94 6.44
CA PHE A 197 6.93 -8.86 6.56
C PHE A 197 6.61 -9.27 8.00
N SER A 198 7.52 -9.09 8.95
CA SER A 198 7.28 -9.47 10.35
C SER A 198 6.39 -8.48 11.10
N PHE A 199 6.38 -7.21 10.70
CA PHE A 199 5.65 -6.15 11.40
C PHE A 199 4.64 -5.41 10.50
N MET A 200 4.82 -5.45 9.19
CA MET A 200 4.03 -4.68 8.24
C MET A 200 2.51 -4.87 8.42
N ARG A 201 2.07 -6.10 8.68
CA ARG A 201 0.66 -6.41 8.96
C ARG A 201 0.29 -6.28 10.43
N ALA A 202 1.25 -6.29 11.34
CA ALA A 202 0.94 -6.13 12.75
C ALA A 202 0.27 -4.78 13.02
N VAL A 203 0.71 -3.73 12.35
CA VAL A 203 0.07 -2.41 12.39
C VAL A 203 -1.38 -2.46 11.90
N PHE A 204 -1.67 -3.29 10.87
CA PHE A 204 -2.99 -3.37 10.27
C PHE A 204 -3.92 -4.44 10.88
N THR A 205 -3.41 -5.38 11.67
CA THR A 205 -4.20 -6.54 12.15
C THR A 205 -4.14 -6.79 13.65
N SER A 206 -3.11 -6.32 14.36
CA SER A 206 -2.87 -6.69 15.76
C SER A 206 -3.10 -5.57 16.79
N GLY A 207 -3.65 -4.44 16.36
CA GLY A 207 -3.92 -3.31 17.26
C GLY A 207 -2.69 -2.45 17.59
N GLN A 208 -1.54 -2.70 16.97
CA GLN A 208 -0.47 -1.73 16.93
C GLN A 208 -0.91 -0.61 15.98
N GLU A 209 -1.15 0.58 16.52
CA GLU A 209 -1.78 1.65 15.75
C GLU A 209 -0.89 2.20 14.63
N PHE A 210 0.44 2.26 14.83
CA PHE A 210 1.39 2.89 13.92
C PHE A 210 2.75 2.21 13.90
N PHE A 211 3.51 2.42 12.82
CA PHE A 211 4.90 1.97 12.75
C PHE A 211 5.79 2.72 13.74
N ASN A 212 6.63 1.98 14.43
CA ASN A 212 7.71 2.54 15.23
C ASN A 212 8.78 3.15 14.30
N LEU A 213 9.57 4.09 14.81
CA LEU A 213 10.64 4.74 14.05
C LEU A 213 11.59 3.74 13.38
N ARG A 214 11.93 2.65 14.06
CA ARG A 214 12.75 1.56 13.51
C ARG A 214 12.06 0.86 12.34
N GLU A 215 10.79 0.52 12.48
CA GLU A 215 9.98 -0.16 11.46
C GLU A 215 9.82 0.73 10.23
N ALA A 216 9.53 2.02 10.42
CA ALA A 216 9.49 3.00 9.36
C ALA A 216 10.83 3.11 8.61
N PHE A 217 11.96 3.13 9.35
CA PHE A 217 13.29 3.14 8.76
C PHE A 217 13.58 1.86 7.96
N VAL A 218 13.23 0.70 8.49
CA VAL A 218 13.40 -0.58 7.78
C VAL A 218 12.58 -0.60 6.48
N LEU A 219 11.32 -0.18 6.51
CA LEU A 219 10.48 -0.08 5.29
C LEU A 219 11.10 0.88 4.27
N PHE A 220 11.59 2.03 4.72
CA PHE A 220 12.25 3.01 3.85
C PHE A 220 13.49 2.43 3.17
N VAL A 221 14.35 1.74 3.94
CA VAL A 221 15.58 1.11 3.41
C VAL A 221 15.23 0.04 2.38
N TRP A 222 14.30 -0.88 2.69
CA TRP A 222 13.88 -1.93 1.76
C TRP A 222 13.24 -1.36 0.49
N THR A 223 12.39 -0.35 0.62
CA THR A 223 11.79 0.33 -0.54
C THR A 223 12.86 0.97 -1.42
N THR A 224 13.87 1.60 -0.81
CA THR A 224 14.98 2.22 -1.54
C THR A 224 15.81 1.16 -2.26
N VAL A 225 16.14 0.05 -1.61
CA VAL A 225 16.85 -1.08 -2.23
C VAL A 225 16.06 -1.61 -3.43
N LEU A 226 14.77 -1.87 -3.27
CA LEU A 226 13.92 -2.32 -4.38
C LEU A 226 13.89 -1.31 -5.52
N LEU A 227 13.81 -0.01 -5.21
CA LEU A 227 13.80 1.05 -6.21
C LEU A 227 15.10 1.10 -7.03
N LEU A 228 16.25 0.80 -6.43
CA LEU A 228 17.54 0.76 -7.14
C LEU A 228 17.64 -0.43 -8.10
N PHE A 229 17.09 -1.58 -7.74
CA PHE A 229 17.15 -2.78 -8.58
C PHE A 229 16.04 -2.86 -9.63
N MET A 230 14.88 -2.30 -9.35
CA MET A 230 13.67 -2.40 -10.15
C MET A 230 13.84 -1.92 -11.60
N PRO A 231 14.48 -0.78 -11.91
CA PRO A 231 14.68 -0.33 -13.28
C PRO A 231 15.46 -1.34 -14.14
N THR A 232 16.52 -1.91 -13.58
CA THR A 232 17.34 -2.93 -14.27
C THR A 232 16.54 -4.19 -14.57
N ILE A 233 15.70 -4.63 -13.62
CA ILE A 233 14.83 -5.80 -13.80
C ILE A 233 13.75 -5.47 -14.84
N TYR A 234 13.17 -4.28 -14.79
CA TYR A 234 12.18 -3.81 -15.73
C TYR A 234 12.73 -3.84 -17.16
N GLU A 235 13.90 -3.26 -17.40
CA GLU A 235 14.53 -3.24 -18.73
C GLU A 235 14.81 -4.65 -19.26
N LYS A 236 15.27 -5.56 -18.42
CA LYS A 236 15.55 -6.95 -18.81
C LYS A 236 14.30 -7.79 -19.07
N ARG A 237 13.24 -7.60 -18.29
CA ARG A 237 12.05 -8.47 -18.30
C ARG A 237 10.87 -7.90 -19.11
N ALA A 238 10.76 -6.61 -19.22
CA ALA A 238 9.69 -5.98 -20.00
C ALA A 238 9.90 -6.14 -21.50
N PHE A 239 11.16 -6.38 -21.95
CA PHE A 239 11.53 -6.41 -23.35
C PHE A 239 11.90 -7.81 -23.87
N VAL A 240 11.80 -8.83 -23.04
CA VAL A 240 11.88 -10.24 -23.41
C VAL A 240 10.46 -10.84 -23.40
#